data_6dc7c1ebdde5fbcd059e4fe59bbebdbd
#
_entry.id   6dc7c1ebdde5fbcd059e4fe59bbebdbd
#
_cell.length_a   1.000
_cell.length_b   1.000
_cell.length_c   1.000
_cell.angle_alpha   90.00
_cell.angle_beta   90.00
_cell.angle_gamma   90.00
#
_symmetry.space_group_name_H-M   'P 1'
#
loop_
_entity.id
_entity.type
_entity.pdbx_description
1 polymer ?
#
loop_
_entity_poly.entity_id
_entity_poly.type
_entity_poly.pdbx_seq_one_letter_code
_entity_poly.pdbx_strand_id
1 'polypeptide(L)'
;MKTASVSRLKAELDSLPPAEVRDICMKLARYRTESKELLTYLLFYPGDEDGYIRSVKEEIDLLFAEINTSHLYFVRKTVRKITRVANKYIRFSGNRQTEVELRLYLCFKLKQSHIPLDLGSALGNLYAGQLQKIRKAVSLLHEDLQHDYQEEMEKLGL
;
A
#
# COMPACT_ATOMS: atom_id res chain seq x y z
N MET A 1 -14.83 21.79 17.08
CA MET A 1 -15.88 20.84 16.67
C MET A 1 -15.52 19.45 17.16
N LYS A 2 -16.41 18.76 17.88
CA LYS A 2 -16.20 17.35 18.26
C LYS A 2 -16.64 16.45 17.09
N THR A 3 -15.82 15.46 16.74
CA THR A 3 -16.17 14.46 15.71
C THR A 3 -17.23 13.51 16.27
N ALA A 4 -18.21 13.15 15.43
CA ALA A 4 -19.18 12.10 15.76
C ALA A 4 -18.53 10.71 15.70
N SER A 5 -19.08 9.75 16.45
CA SER A 5 -18.65 8.35 16.37
C SER A 5 -19.06 7.74 15.01
N VAL A 6 -18.35 6.69 14.60
CA VAL A 6 -18.67 5.97 13.35
C VAL A 6 -20.10 5.44 13.35
N SER A 7 -20.58 4.91 14.49
CA SER A 7 -21.96 4.42 14.65
C SER A 7 -22.99 5.52 14.40
N ARG A 8 -22.75 6.73 14.95
CA ARG A 8 -23.65 7.87 14.73
C ARG A 8 -23.62 8.35 13.27
N LEU A 9 -22.42 8.41 12.66
CA LEU A 9 -22.31 8.76 11.24
C LEU A 9 -23.08 7.77 10.35
N LYS A 10 -22.98 6.46 10.65
CA LYS A 10 -23.74 5.43 9.94
C LYS A 10 -25.24 5.66 10.05
N ALA A 11 -25.77 5.86 11.26
CA ALA A 11 -27.20 6.08 11.47
C ALA A 11 -27.72 7.32 10.72
N GLU A 12 -26.95 8.40 10.68
CA GLU A 12 -27.33 9.60 9.90
C GLU A 12 -27.31 9.32 8.39
N LEU A 13 -26.27 8.62 7.87
CA LEU A 13 -26.19 8.26 6.45
C LEU A 13 -27.32 7.31 6.03
N ASP A 14 -27.71 6.37 6.89
CA ASP A 14 -28.82 5.42 6.63
C ASP A 14 -30.18 6.15 6.51
N SER A 15 -30.30 7.34 7.10
CA SER A 15 -31.52 8.16 7.05
C SER A 15 -31.61 9.08 5.82
N LEU A 16 -30.49 9.25 5.07
CA LEU A 16 -30.44 10.16 3.93
C LEU A 16 -30.88 9.50 2.63
N PRO A 17 -31.46 10.27 1.70
CA PRO A 17 -31.70 9.80 0.34
C PRO A 17 -30.38 9.43 -0.36
N PRO A 18 -30.39 8.42 -1.27
CA PRO A 18 -29.16 8.00 -1.98
C PRO A 18 -28.45 9.13 -2.74
N ALA A 19 -29.21 10.12 -3.25
CA ALA A 19 -28.64 11.28 -3.93
C ALA A 19 -27.77 12.14 -2.99
N GLU A 20 -28.23 12.36 -1.76
CA GLU A 20 -27.50 13.14 -0.76
C GLU A 20 -26.23 12.38 -0.28
N VAL A 21 -26.33 11.07 -0.10
CA VAL A 21 -25.17 10.22 0.25
C VAL A 21 -24.12 10.31 -0.86
N ARG A 22 -24.53 10.23 -2.14
CA ARG A 22 -23.62 10.41 -3.29
C ARG A 22 -22.95 11.78 -3.25
N ASP A 23 -23.70 12.85 -3.00
CA ASP A 23 -23.16 14.20 -2.96
C ASP A 23 -22.14 14.39 -1.82
N ILE A 24 -22.39 13.77 -0.66
CA ILE A 24 -21.43 13.71 0.44
C ILE A 24 -20.15 12.97 0.02
N CYS A 25 -20.26 11.80 -0.61
CA CYS A 25 -19.10 11.05 -1.13
C CYS A 25 -18.28 11.89 -2.12
N MET A 26 -18.95 12.59 -3.06
CA MET A 26 -18.28 13.47 -4.01
C MET A 26 -17.60 14.66 -3.35
N LYS A 27 -18.18 15.20 -2.30
CA LYS A 27 -17.57 16.28 -1.50
C LYS A 27 -16.31 15.79 -0.77
N LEU A 28 -16.34 14.59 -0.18
CA LEU A 28 -15.19 13.97 0.46
C LEU A 28 -14.08 13.67 -0.55
N ALA A 29 -14.41 13.15 -1.73
CA ALA A 29 -13.45 12.87 -2.78
C ALA A 29 -12.74 14.14 -3.31
N ARG A 30 -13.46 15.28 -3.34
CA ARG A 30 -12.87 16.58 -3.73
C ARG A 30 -12.03 17.21 -2.62
N TYR A 31 -12.25 16.83 -1.38
CA TYR A 31 -11.58 17.42 -0.23
C TYR A 31 -10.10 17.03 -0.13
N ARG A 32 -9.75 15.77 -0.46
CA ARG A 32 -8.36 15.27 -0.46
C ARG A 32 -8.14 14.27 -1.58
N THR A 33 -6.95 14.32 -2.18
CA THR A 33 -6.52 13.35 -3.20
C THR A 33 -6.63 11.91 -2.69
N GLU A 34 -6.21 11.64 -1.45
CA GLU A 34 -6.30 10.30 -0.83
C GLU A 34 -7.75 9.80 -0.73
N SER A 35 -8.72 10.68 -0.45
CA SER A 35 -10.14 10.31 -0.45
C SER A 35 -10.66 9.98 -1.86
N LYS A 36 -10.19 10.71 -2.88
CA LYS A 36 -10.51 10.41 -4.28
C LYS A 36 -9.91 9.07 -4.71
N GLU A 37 -8.67 8.80 -4.35
CA GLU A 37 -7.99 7.54 -4.64
C GLU A 37 -8.70 6.35 -3.97
N LEU A 38 -9.08 6.48 -2.69
CA LEU A 38 -9.86 5.47 -1.99
C LEU A 38 -11.22 5.22 -2.66
N LEU A 39 -11.93 6.28 -3.04
CA LEU A 39 -13.20 6.14 -3.75
C LEU A 39 -13.00 5.48 -5.12
N THR A 40 -11.89 5.76 -5.82
CA THR A 40 -11.52 5.09 -7.07
C THR A 40 -11.35 3.58 -6.85
N TYR A 41 -10.61 3.17 -5.83
CA TYR A 41 -10.47 1.76 -5.47
C TYR A 41 -11.84 1.11 -5.22
N LEU A 42 -12.67 1.73 -4.38
CA LEU A 42 -13.98 1.17 -4.00
C LEU A 42 -14.97 1.05 -5.16
N LEU A 43 -14.87 1.89 -6.18
CA LEU A 43 -15.80 1.93 -7.32
C LEU A 43 -15.32 1.12 -8.52
N PHE A 44 -14.02 1.06 -8.79
CA PHE A 44 -13.49 0.55 -10.05
C PHE A 44 -12.71 -0.77 -9.92
N TYR A 45 -12.42 -1.21 -8.68
CA TYR A 45 -11.74 -2.48 -8.41
C TYR A 45 -12.55 -3.51 -7.59
N PRO A 46 -13.89 -3.43 -7.47
CA PRO A 46 -14.63 -4.45 -6.72
C PRO A 46 -14.48 -5.81 -7.40
N GLY A 47 -13.82 -6.76 -6.71
CA GLY A 47 -13.58 -8.11 -7.24
C GLY A 47 -12.41 -8.24 -8.21
N ASP A 48 -11.70 -7.16 -8.55
CA ASP A 48 -10.47 -7.18 -9.37
C ASP A 48 -9.25 -6.74 -8.55
N GLU A 49 -8.93 -7.52 -7.52
CA GLU A 49 -7.79 -7.24 -6.66
C GLU A 49 -6.44 -7.38 -7.42
N ASP A 50 -6.37 -8.30 -8.39
CA ASP A 50 -5.18 -8.47 -9.22
C ASP A 50 -4.93 -7.25 -10.12
N GLY A 51 -5.99 -6.68 -10.71
CA GLY A 51 -5.91 -5.43 -11.47
C GLY A 51 -5.46 -4.27 -10.59
N TYR A 52 -5.98 -4.20 -9.36
CA TYR A 52 -5.55 -3.22 -8.39
C TYR A 52 -4.06 -3.35 -8.03
N ILE A 53 -3.60 -4.56 -7.71
CA ILE A 53 -2.19 -4.83 -7.40
C ILE A 53 -1.29 -4.40 -8.57
N ARG A 54 -1.67 -4.74 -9.81
CA ARG A 54 -0.92 -4.31 -11.02
C ARG A 54 -0.81 -2.79 -11.12
N SER A 55 -1.92 -2.07 -10.96
CA SER A 55 -1.92 -0.61 -11.05
C SER A 55 -1.05 0.05 -9.98
N VAL A 56 -1.02 -0.51 -8.77
CA VAL A 56 -0.15 -0.02 -7.69
C VAL A 56 1.32 -0.34 -7.96
N LYS A 57 1.64 -1.52 -8.50
CA LYS A 57 3.01 -1.89 -8.91
C LYS A 57 3.53 -0.93 -9.99
N GLU A 58 2.71 -0.56 -10.97
CA GLU A 58 3.06 0.43 -12.00
C GLU A 58 3.37 1.82 -11.41
N GLU A 59 2.57 2.28 -10.45
CA GLU A 59 2.85 3.55 -9.76
C GLU A 59 4.15 3.48 -8.95
N ILE A 60 4.42 2.36 -8.28
CA ILE A 60 5.68 2.12 -7.59
C ILE A 60 6.85 2.19 -8.57
N ASP A 61 6.73 1.60 -9.77
CA ASP A 61 7.77 1.64 -10.80
C ASP A 61 8.08 3.05 -11.27
N LEU A 62 7.05 3.86 -11.52
CA LEU A 62 7.23 5.26 -11.88
C LEU A 62 7.99 6.03 -10.79
N LEU A 63 7.66 5.80 -9.52
CA LEU A 63 8.34 6.43 -8.40
C LEU A 63 9.80 5.96 -8.24
N PHE A 64 10.09 4.69 -8.52
CA PHE A 64 11.46 4.18 -8.53
C PHE A 64 12.28 4.78 -9.68
N ALA A 65 11.69 4.99 -10.84
CA ALA A 65 12.35 5.65 -11.99
C ALA A 65 12.74 7.11 -11.69
N GLU A 66 12.03 7.77 -10.77
CA GLU A 66 12.32 9.15 -10.34
C GLU A 66 13.40 9.26 -9.24
N ILE A 67 13.99 8.13 -8.78
CA ILE A 67 14.98 8.16 -7.69
C ILE A 67 16.23 8.93 -8.15
N ASN A 68 16.50 10.03 -7.47
CA ASN A 68 17.75 10.75 -7.63
C ASN A 68 18.86 10.07 -6.82
N THR A 69 19.78 9.41 -7.52
CA THR A 69 20.91 8.68 -6.92
C THR A 69 22.13 9.54 -6.62
N SER A 70 22.12 10.85 -6.95
CA SER A 70 23.26 11.74 -6.75
C SER A 70 23.69 11.88 -5.29
N HIS A 71 22.76 11.66 -4.35
CA HIS A 71 23.02 11.73 -2.91
C HIS A 71 22.11 10.79 -2.12
N LEU A 72 22.66 10.09 -1.13
CA LEU A 72 21.89 9.17 -0.25
C LEU A 72 20.73 9.85 0.47
N TYR A 73 20.80 11.15 0.70
CA TYR A 73 19.70 11.92 1.27
C TYR A 73 18.45 11.88 0.37
N PHE A 74 18.62 12.10 -0.94
CA PHE A 74 17.50 12.08 -1.90
C PHE A 74 16.95 10.66 -2.07
N VAL A 75 17.84 9.67 -2.15
CA VAL A 75 17.45 8.26 -2.19
C VAL A 75 16.55 7.92 -0.98
N ARG A 76 16.99 8.24 0.24
CA ARG A 76 16.23 8.00 1.48
C ARG A 76 14.87 8.69 1.46
N LYS A 77 14.81 9.94 1.00
CA LYS A 77 13.57 10.71 0.91
C LYS A 77 12.57 10.04 -0.04
N THR A 78 13.05 9.62 -1.22
CA THR A 78 12.19 8.98 -2.24
C THR A 78 11.76 7.60 -1.81
N VAL A 79 12.64 6.76 -1.28
CA VAL A 79 12.28 5.42 -0.75
C VAL A 79 11.22 5.52 0.37
N ARG A 80 11.33 6.49 1.27
CA ARG A 80 10.30 6.74 2.28
C ARG A 80 8.96 7.19 1.68
N LYS A 81 9.00 7.99 0.60
CA LYS A 81 7.79 8.36 -0.15
C LYS A 81 7.13 7.12 -0.76
N ILE A 82 7.89 6.28 -1.47
CA ILE A 82 7.40 5.04 -2.09
C ILE A 82 6.80 4.12 -1.03
N THR A 83 7.49 3.92 0.09
CA THR A 83 6.98 3.10 1.19
C THR A 83 5.65 3.63 1.76
N ARG A 84 5.49 4.95 1.87
CA ARG A 84 4.22 5.56 2.31
C ARG A 84 3.11 5.35 1.30
N VAL A 85 3.41 5.45 0.01
CA VAL A 85 2.48 5.19 -1.10
C VAL A 85 2.01 3.73 -1.05
N ALA A 86 2.94 2.77 -0.98
CA ALA A 86 2.59 1.36 -0.85
C ALA A 86 1.72 1.09 0.39
N ASN A 87 2.09 1.63 1.56
CA ASN A 87 1.29 1.49 2.78
C ASN A 87 -0.11 2.12 2.68
N LYS A 88 -0.27 3.22 1.94
CA LYS A 88 -1.57 3.84 1.66
C LYS A 88 -2.47 2.87 0.90
N TYR A 89 -1.98 2.31 -0.18
CA TYR A 89 -2.75 1.38 -1.02
C TYR A 89 -3.03 0.03 -0.34
N ILE A 90 -2.10 -0.47 0.46
CA ILE A 90 -2.35 -1.62 1.33
C ILE A 90 -3.53 -1.36 2.29
N ARG A 91 -3.61 -0.18 2.88
CA ARG A 91 -4.74 0.20 3.76
C ARG A 91 -6.07 0.34 3.01
N PHE A 92 -6.06 0.76 1.74
CA PHE A 92 -7.28 0.86 0.94
C PHE A 92 -7.89 -0.50 0.70
N SER A 93 -7.09 -1.48 0.31
CA SER A 93 -7.53 -2.87 0.12
C SER A 93 -7.90 -3.55 1.44
N GLY A 94 -7.07 -3.44 2.45
CA GLY A 94 -7.21 -4.20 3.69
C GLY A 94 -7.02 -5.72 3.51
N ASN A 95 -6.75 -6.19 2.29
CA ASN A 95 -6.52 -7.58 1.95
C ASN A 95 -5.08 -7.98 2.31
N ARG A 96 -4.90 -9.09 3.02
CA ARG A 96 -3.57 -9.55 3.44
C ARG A 96 -2.71 -10.04 2.30
N GLN A 97 -3.30 -10.68 1.30
CA GLN A 97 -2.57 -11.12 0.12
C GLN A 97 -2.04 -9.91 -0.66
N THR A 98 -2.86 -8.88 -0.85
CA THR A 98 -2.42 -7.60 -1.43
C THR A 98 -1.30 -6.97 -0.62
N GLU A 99 -1.37 -7.03 0.71
CA GLU A 99 -0.27 -6.55 1.56
C GLU A 99 1.04 -7.29 1.28
N VAL A 100 1.00 -8.62 1.20
CA VAL A 100 2.18 -9.45 0.89
C VAL A 100 2.73 -9.09 -0.48
N GLU A 101 1.90 -9.10 -1.51
CA GLU A 101 2.25 -8.80 -2.90
C GLU A 101 2.95 -7.44 -3.06
N LEU A 102 2.37 -6.39 -2.51
CA LEU A 102 2.92 -5.04 -2.64
C LEU A 102 4.20 -4.84 -1.83
N ARG A 103 4.33 -5.49 -0.66
CA ARG A 103 5.57 -5.43 0.13
C ARG A 103 6.70 -6.24 -0.50
N LEU A 104 6.40 -7.44 -1.03
CA LEU A 104 7.37 -8.25 -1.77
C LEU A 104 7.89 -7.47 -2.97
N TYR A 105 7.00 -6.88 -3.75
CA TYR A 105 7.37 -6.06 -4.89
C TYR A 105 8.26 -4.88 -4.51
N LEU A 106 7.91 -4.17 -3.44
CA LEU A 106 8.73 -3.07 -2.91
C LEU A 106 10.14 -3.55 -2.51
N CYS A 107 10.26 -4.67 -1.79
CA CYS A 107 11.54 -5.23 -1.38
C CYS A 107 12.38 -5.69 -2.59
N PHE A 108 11.76 -6.33 -3.56
CA PHE A 108 12.39 -6.72 -4.80
C PHE A 108 12.96 -5.51 -5.57
N LYS A 109 12.18 -4.46 -5.74
CA LYS A 109 12.62 -3.21 -6.41
C LYS A 109 13.76 -2.53 -5.67
N LEU A 110 13.73 -2.51 -4.33
CA LEU A 110 14.83 -1.97 -3.51
C LEU A 110 16.13 -2.73 -3.76
N LYS A 111 16.10 -4.07 -3.84
CA LYS A 111 17.28 -4.87 -4.16
C LYS A 111 17.78 -4.61 -5.59
N GLN A 112 16.88 -4.60 -6.57
CA GLN A 112 17.24 -4.33 -7.97
C GLN A 112 17.85 -2.95 -8.20
N SER A 113 17.46 -1.96 -7.40
CA SER A 113 17.93 -0.58 -7.55
C SER A 113 19.37 -0.36 -7.06
N HIS A 114 20.08 -1.40 -6.60
CA HIS A 114 21.44 -1.34 -6.06
C HIS A 114 21.60 -0.25 -4.96
N ILE A 115 20.51 0.05 -4.26
CA ILE A 115 20.52 0.98 -3.14
C ILE A 115 21.22 0.29 -1.96
N PRO A 116 22.15 0.96 -1.26
CA PRO A 116 22.82 0.37 -0.10
C PRO A 116 21.82 0.08 1.02
N LEU A 117 21.63 -1.19 1.34
CA LEU A 117 20.71 -1.70 2.36
C LEU A 117 21.47 -2.26 3.56
N ASP A 118 22.60 -1.65 3.91
CA ASP A 118 23.46 -2.10 4.99
C ASP A 118 22.73 -2.18 6.32
N LEU A 119 23.02 -3.25 7.08
CA LEU A 119 22.46 -3.43 8.41
C LEU A 119 22.78 -2.24 9.31
N GLY A 120 21.77 -1.74 10.01
CA GLY A 120 21.90 -0.56 10.88
C GLY A 120 21.74 0.79 10.17
N SER A 121 21.82 0.82 8.84
CA SER A 121 21.50 2.03 8.09
C SER A 121 19.99 2.33 8.09
N ALA A 122 19.61 3.59 7.84
CA ALA A 122 18.20 3.96 7.80
C ALA A 122 17.41 3.23 6.69
N LEU A 123 18.05 2.92 5.56
CA LEU A 123 17.45 2.16 4.46
C LEU A 123 17.43 0.66 4.75
N GLY A 124 18.52 0.12 5.34
CA GLY A 124 18.57 -1.27 5.78
C GLY A 124 17.52 -1.57 6.85
N ASN A 125 17.34 -0.68 7.82
CA ASN A 125 16.29 -0.83 8.84
C ASN A 125 14.87 -0.75 8.24
N LEU A 126 14.64 0.14 7.26
CA LEU A 126 13.38 0.21 6.53
C LEU A 126 13.11 -1.11 5.79
N TYR A 127 14.10 -1.61 5.05
CA TYR A 127 14.02 -2.87 4.33
C TYR A 127 13.75 -4.06 5.26
N ALA A 128 14.53 -4.21 6.33
CA ALA A 128 14.31 -5.25 7.33
C ALA A 128 12.91 -5.19 7.96
N GLY A 129 12.42 -3.96 8.22
CA GLY A 129 11.06 -3.75 8.70
C GLY A 129 9.98 -4.18 7.70
N GLN A 130 10.21 -4.03 6.37
CA GLN A 130 9.30 -4.58 5.36
C GLN A 130 9.31 -6.11 5.37
N LEU A 131 10.48 -6.75 5.43
CA LEU A 131 10.58 -8.21 5.50
C LEU A 131 9.85 -8.80 6.73
N GLN A 132 9.96 -8.16 7.90
CA GLN A 132 9.22 -8.58 9.09
C GLN A 132 7.70 -8.49 8.88
N LYS A 133 7.21 -7.42 8.23
CA LYS A 133 5.79 -7.25 7.92
C LYS A 133 5.29 -8.30 6.92
N ILE A 134 6.10 -8.63 5.90
CA ILE A 134 5.80 -9.70 4.95
C ILE A 134 5.63 -11.02 5.71
N ARG A 135 6.62 -11.43 6.49
CA ARG A 135 6.56 -12.69 7.27
C ARG A 135 5.33 -12.75 8.18
N LYS A 136 5.01 -11.64 8.83
CA LYS A 136 3.79 -11.55 9.67
C LYS A 136 2.52 -11.66 8.84
N ALA A 137 2.44 -11.00 7.69
CA ALA A 137 1.26 -11.07 6.83
C ALA A 137 1.08 -12.47 6.24
N VAL A 138 2.16 -13.10 5.75
CA VAL A 138 2.17 -14.48 5.24
C VAL A 138 1.70 -15.46 6.32
N SER A 139 2.17 -15.36 7.56
CA SER A 139 1.77 -16.27 8.66
C SER A 139 0.27 -16.23 9.00
N LEU A 140 -0.46 -15.27 8.48
CA LEU A 140 -1.91 -15.09 8.68
C LEU A 140 -2.74 -15.48 7.45
N LEU A 141 -2.09 -15.97 6.38
CA LEU A 141 -2.75 -16.53 5.20
C LEU A 141 -3.07 -18.01 5.39
N HIS A 142 -3.83 -18.58 4.43
CA HIS A 142 -4.03 -20.02 4.35
C HIS A 142 -2.71 -20.77 4.12
N GLU A 143 -2.58 -22.00 4.62
CA GLU A 143 -1.33 -22.79 4.57
C GLU A 143 -0.75 -22.93 3.16
N ASP A 144 -1.59 -23.17 2.15
CA ASP A 144 -1.16 -23.27 0.76
C ASP A 144 -0.48 -21.98 0.27
N LEU A 145 -1.09 -20.82 0.58
CA LEU A 145 -0.52 -19.52 0.23
C LEU A 145 0.75 -19.21 1.04
N GLN A 146 0.85 -19.68 2.27
CA GLN A 146 2.07 -19.52 3.07
C GLN A 146 3.25 -20.22 2.39
N HIS A 147 3.03 -21.44 1.89
CA HIS A 147 4.05 -22.20 1.18
C HIS A 147 4.48 -21.50 -0.11
N ASP A 148 3.52 -21.09 -0.94
CA ASP A 148 3.78 -20.41 -2.20
C ASP A 148 4.60 -19.12 -2.00
N TYR A 149 4.22 -18.29 -1.02
CA TYR A 149 4.96 -17.07 -0.72
C TYR A 149 6.34 -17.31 -0.08
N GLN A 150 6.52 -18.39 0.68
CA GLN A 150 7.84 -18.77 1.17
C GLN A 150 8.78 -19.13 0.02
N GLU A 151 8.31 -19.93 -0.94
CA GLU A 151 9.08 -20.25 -2.15
C GLU A 151 9.40 -18.98 -2.97
N GLU A 152 8.44 -18.07 -3.11
CA GLU A 152 8.65 -16.82 -3.83
C GLU A 152 9.70 -15.95 -3.14
N MET A 153 9.65 -15.82 -1.82
CA MET A 153 10.65 -15.10 -1.05
C MET A 153 12.05 -15.71 -1.24
N GLU A 154 12.18 -17.03 -1.21
CA GLU A 154 13.46 -17.71 -1.47
C GLU A 154 13.98 -17.42 -2.88
N LYS A 155 13.12 -17.53 -3.91
CA LYS A 155 13.47 -17.22 -5.31
C LYS A 155 13.93 -15.77 -5.48
N LEU A 156 13.36 -14.84 -4.74
CA LEU A 156 13.74 -13.43 -4.72
C LEU A 156 14.95 -13.14 -3.81
N GLY A 157 15.39 -14.14 -3.03
CA GLY A 157 16.49 -14.02 -2.05
C GLY A 157 16.12 -13.09 -0.89
N LEU A 158 14.86 -13.08 -0.46
CA LEU A 158 14.33 -12.21 0.60
C LEU A 158 14.25 -12.91 1.95
#